data_a94e18b55fd3df70126a29d259b65d1a
#
_entry.id   a94e18b55fd3df70126a29d259b65d1a
#
_cell.length_a   1.000
_cell.length_b   1.000
_cell.length_c   1.000
_cell.angle_alpha   90.00
_cell.angle_beta   90.00
_cell.angle_gamma   90.00
#
_symmetry.space_group_name_H-M   'P 1'
#
loop_
_entity.id
_entity.type
_entity.pdbx_description
1 polymer ?
#
loop_
_entity_poly.entity_id
_entity_poly.type
_entity_poly.pdbx_seq_one_letter_code
_entity_poly.pdbx_strand_id
1 'polypeptide(L)'
;KMESLQATAAYDLELRIAADDPDQLVGFFAPTVTLPGPLAARVSLQGQFDQWETSQGRLEISSDGVEVVLDGYLLAMGKNDRRLDIELKTDSLSRLGRLFAMSLPDSAPVRLVGSVKGSGAGIVIDSAQFDVGTSDFRGSIEYVRLDDAGRKPRINAQLVSEHFDRKDFQTLATRASARMPPEKFFSDRQLVLDWISDNDIHLDYRANTAVVGEHHMKDLELTAIVEDGKLVLDEIRAEMQGAQMKVTLELDARQRPYDIHYSYQLSGLQVARWLTGNKVIQPLTGEVDIEVKLTGKGNSIREVVSHADGYAVMVIHRARIPRKARILLPTSVLMSVLRTINPFAKASPVYNIECGLIGFRIDDGKAFSDHTLALKAKEVTVLAAGTIDLATEEIAIAIRPKAREGLGISTVSLAGIYYRLGGTLAKPVVKAASERILKTGVTLGAAWLSSGLTVLAKGLFDRLGDKGDVCKNAAHRFDTLLDGTAFTLKPTVN
;
A
#
# COMPACT_ATOMS: atom_id res chain seq x y z
N LYS A 1 -45.24 -19.60 55.14
CA LYS A 1 -46.21 -19.67 53.99
C LYS A 1 -45.49 -19.04 52.81
N MET A 2 -44.98 -19.86 51.93
CA MET A 2 -44.61 -19.39 50.61
C MET A 2 -45.92 -19.17 49.84
N GLU A 3 -46.31 -17.93 49.66
CA GLU A 3 -47.30 -17.59 48.65
C GLU A 3 -46.79 -18.05 47.29
N SER A 4 -47.59 -18.82 46.59
CA SER A 4 -47.28 -19.25 45.23
C SER A 4 -47.08 -17.99 44.36
N LEU A 5 -45.89 -17.72 43.93
CA LEU A 5 -45.63 -16.74 42.83
C LEU A 5 -46.54 -17.15 41.67
N GLN A 6 -47.53 -16.33 41.34
CA GLN A 6 -48.38 -16.56 40.19
C GLN A 6 -47.46 -16.56 38.96
N ALA A 7 -47.60 -17.56 38.09
CA ALA A 7 -46.76 -17.74 36.89
C ALA A 7 -46.72 -16.51 35.97
N THR A 8 -47.68 -15.61 36.08
CA THR A 8 -47.82 -14.34 35.34
C THR A 8 -47.25 -13.11 36.04
N ALA A 9 -46.50 -13.29 37.13
CA ALA A 9 -45.92 -12.13 37.84
C ALA A 9 -44.82 -11.45 36.97
N ALA A 10 -44.98 -10.13 36.80
CA ALA A 10 -43.95 -9.32 36.17
C ALA A 10 -42.73 -9.13 37.09
N TYR A 11 -41.55 -9.05 36.57
CA TYR A 11 -40.32 -8.77 37.31
C TYR A 11 -39.52 -7.63 36.66
N ASP A 12 -38.78 -6.93 37.47
CA ASP A 12 -37.77 -5.97 37.11
C ASP A 12 -36.52 -6.30 37.96
N LEU A 13 -35.46 -6.75 37.30
CA LEU A 13 -34.24 -7.22 37.97
C LEU A 13 -33.07 -6.37 37.54
N GLU A 14 -32.34 -5.81 38.48
CA GLU A 14 -31.03 -5.18 38.25
C GLU A 14 -29.95 -5.97 38.99
N LEU A 15 -28.93 -6.40 38.26
CA LEU A 15 -27.76 -7.09 38.80
C LEU A 15 -26.51 -6.27 38.45
N ARG A 16 -25.66 -6.04 39.45
CA ARG A 16 -24.34 -5.40 39.24
C ARG A 16 -23.27 -6.40 39.65
N ILE A 17 -22.29 -6.55 38.75
CA ILE A 17 -21.16 -7.47 38.88
C ILE A 17 -19.89 -6.64 38.78
N ALA A 18 -18.96 -6.85 39.71
CA ALA A 18 -17.60 -6.34 39.63
C ALA A 18 -16.65 -7.48 39.97
N ALA A 19 -15.63 -7.66 39.14
CA ALA A 19 -14.61 -8.69 39.29
C ALA A 19 -13.24 -8.14 38.90
N ASP A 20 -12.25 -8.36 39.75
CA ASP A 20 -10.86 -7.99 39.43
C ASP A 20 -10.23 -8.98 38.44
N ASP A 21 -10.65 -10.23 38.45
CA ASP A 21 -10.29 -11.30 37.50
C ASP A 21 -11.56 -11.90 36.86
N PRO A 22 -11.98 -11.39 35.71
CA PRO A 22 -13.24 -11.79 35.07
C PRO A 22 -13.21 -13.14 34.35
N ASP A 23 -12.04 -13.72 34.04
CA ASP A 23 -11.91 -14.89 33.17
C ASP A 23 -12.72 -16.09 33.67
N GLN A 24 -12.82 -16.29 34.99
CA GLN A 24 -13.63 -17.35 35.57
C GLN A 24 -15.15 -17.13 35.41
N LEU A 25 -15.60 -15.87 35.39
CA LEU A 25 -17.02 -15.54 35.25
C LEU A 25 -17.41 -15.54 33.74
N VAL A 26 -16.59 -14.96 32.89
CA VAL A 26 -16.88 -14.82 31.45
C VAL A 26 -16.80 -16.16 30.75
N GLY A 27 -15.83 -17.00 31.07
CA GLY A 27 -15.70 -18.36 30.54
C GLY A 27 -16.93 -19.23 30.73
N PHE A 28 -17.78 -18.94 31.74
CA PHE A 28 -19.03 -19.64 31.96
C PHE A 28 -20.16 -19.18 31.02
N PHE A 29 -20.21 -17.91 30.63
CA PHE A 29 -21.27 -17.32 29.81
C PHE A 29 -20.89 -17.13 28.36
N ALA A 30 -19.62 -16.81 28.10
CA ALA A 30 -19.09 -16.52 26.79
C ALA A 30 -17.64 -17.04 26.66
N PRO A 31 -17.43 -18.35 26.50
CA PRO A 31 -16.10 -18.98 26.49
C PRO A 31 -15.17 -18.49 25.37
N THR A 32 -15.71 -17.69 24.46
CA THR A 32 -14.99 -17.11 23.33
C THR A 32 -14.44 -15.72 23.59
N VAL A 33 -14.80 -15.09 24.72
CA VAL A 33 -14.42 -13.72 25.04
C VAL A 33 -13.47 -13.74 26.24
N THR A 34 -12.30 -13.15 26.10
CA THR A 34 -11.36 -12.92 27.20
C THR A 34 -11.43 -11.44 27.56
N LEU A 35 -11.74 -11.13 28.82
CA LEU A 35 -11.78 -9.74 29.29
C LEU A 35 -10.47 -9.41 30.02
N PRO A 36 -9.58 -8.65 29.40
CA PRO A 36 -8.35 -8.23 30.07
C PRO A 36 -8.64 -7.13 31.09
N GLY A 37 -8.36 -7.39 32.34
CA GLY A 37 -8.48 -6.41 33.44
C GLY A 37 -9.82 -6.46 34.18
N PRO A 38 -10.03 -5.55 35.17
CA PRO A 38 -11.22 -5.56 36.01
C PRO A 38 -12.51 -5.36 35.19
N LEU A 39 -13.53 -6.14 35.51
CA LEU A 39 -14.85 -6.11 34.88
C LEU A 39 -15.83 -5.35 35.75
N ALA A 40 -16.56 -4.42 35.17
CA ALA A 40 -17.81 -3.92 35.71
C ALA A 40 -18.95 -4.25 34.73
N ALA A 41 -19.96 -4.93 35.21
CA ALA A 41 -21.13 -5.25 34.39
C ALA A 41 -22.43 -4.89 35.14
N ARG A 42 -23.41 -4.39 34.38
CA ARG A 42 -24.79 -4.14 34.84
C ARG A 42 -25.75 -4.86 33.90
N VAL A 43 -26.62 -5.67 34.47
CA VAL A 43 -27.68 -6.36 33.77
C VAL A 43 -29.01 -5.87 34.29
N SER A 44 -29.90 -5.41 33.42
CA SER A 44 -31.28 -5.08 33.69
C SER A 44 -32.19 -5.99 32.89
N LEU A 45 -33.13 -6.64 33.50
CA LEU A 45 -34.08 -7.56 32.89
C LEU A 45 -35.50 -7.22 33.30
N GLN A 46 -36.41 -7.09 32.35
CA GLN A 46 -37.80 -6.84 32.55
C GLN A 46 -38.66 -7.86 31.80
N GLY A 47 -39.62 -8.49 32.44
CA GLY A 47 -40.44 -9.51 31.79
C GLY A 47 -41.46 -10.16 32.70
N GLN A 48 -41.93 -11.32 32.26
CA GLN A 48 -42.87 -12.20 33.04
C GLN A 48 -42.18 -13.53 33.30
N PHE A 49 -42.41 -14.11 34.46
CA PHE A 49 -41.75 -15.36 34.91
C PHE A 49 -42.10 -16.57 34.01
N ASP A 50 -43.27 -16.58 33.43
CA ASP A 50 -43.72 -17.65 32.52
C ASP A 50 -43.20 -17.50 31.11
N GLN A 51 -42.68 -16.31 30.73
CA GLN A 51 -42.15 -15.97 29.44
C GLN A 51 -40.74 -15.37 29.52
N TRP A 52 -39.90 -15.91 30.39
CA TRP A 52 -38.58 -15.38 30.69
C TRP A 52 -37.68 -15.24 29.42
N GLU A 53 -37.88 -16.10 28.41
CA GLU A 53 -37.12 -16.01 27.13
C GLU A 53 -37.51 -14.77 26.29
N THR A 54 -38.67 -14.16 26.55
CA THR A 54 -39.14 -12.94 25.87
C THR A 54 -38.87 -11.68 26.69
N SER A 55 -38.09 -11.78 27.77
CA SER A 55 -37.76 -10.67 28.61
C SER A 55 -36.80 -9.72 27.89
N GLN A 56 -37.16 -8.46 27.90
CA GLN A 56 -36.24 -7.42 27.42
C GLN A 56 -35.16 -7.20 28.49
N GLY A 57 -33.94 -7.03 28.00
CA GLY A 57 -32.80 -6.79 28.84
C GLY A 57 -31.80 -5.84 28.25
N ARG A 58 -31.07 -5.21 29.14
CA ARG A 58 -29.91 -4.37 28.81
C ARG A 58 -28.71 -4.88 29.59
N LEU A 59 -27.62 -5.15 28.89
CA LEU A 59 -26.34 -5.54 29.45
C LEU A 59 -25.31 -4.47 29.12
N GLU A 60 -24.73 -3.87 30.13
CA GLU A 60 -23.63 -2.91 30.04
C GLU A 60 -22.37 -3.57 30.62
N ILE A 61 -21.29 -3.57 29.83
CA ILE A 61 -19.98 -4.14 30.23
C ILE A 61 -18.92 -3.06 30.04
N SER A 62 -18.04 -2.90 31.00
CA SER A 62 -16.85 -2.08 30.92
C SER A 62 -15.64 -2.84 31.43
N SER A 63 -14.60 -2.95 30.63
CA SER A 63 -13.33 -3.61 30.97
C SER A 63 -12.19 -3.06 30.11
N ASP A 64 -11.07 -2.68 30.71
CA ASP A 64 -9.82 -2.22 30.06
C ASP A 64 -10.04 -1.23 28.89
N GLY A 65 -10.94 -0.23 29.08
CA GLY A 65 -11.22 0.79 28.05
C GLY A 65 -12.08 0.28 26.89
N VAL A 66 -12.76 -0.86 27.08
CA VAL A 66 -13.82 -1.33 26.19
C VAL A 66 -15.15 -1.23 26.91
N GLU A 67 -16.11 -0.57 26.29
CA GLU A 67 -17.48 -0.45 26.74
C GLU A 67 -18.40 -1.14 25.73
N VAL A 68 -19.25 -2.04 26.22
CA VAL A 68 -20.24 -2.76 25.38
C VAL A 68 -21.60 -2.61 26.02
N VAL A 69 -22.58 -2.24 25.19
CA VAL A 69 -24.00 -2.23 25.56
C VAL A 69 -24.74 -3.16 24.63
N LEU A 70 -25.50 -4.09 25.20
CA LEU A 70 -26.39 -4.97 24.45
C LEU A 70 -27.83 -4.73 24.93
N ASP A 71 -28.72 -4.46 24.01
CA ASP A 71 -30.15 -4.26 24.25
C ASP A 71 -30.98 -5.29 23.49
N GLY A 72 -32.01 -5.87 24.13
CA GLY A 72 -32.95 -6.80 23.49
C GLY A 72 -33.22 -8.03 24.32
N TYR A 73 -33.43 -9.17 23.66
CA TYR A 73 -33.80 -10.43 24.33
C TYR A 73 -32.57 -11.22 24.79
N LEU A 74 -31.89 -10.73 25.84
CA LEU A 74 -30.60 -11.28 26.29
C LEU A 74 -30.63 -12.78 26.60
N LEU A 75 -31.73 -13.28 27.21
CA LEU A 75 -31.86 -14.67 27.62
C LEU A 75 -32.22 -15.62 26.46
N ALA A 76 -32.52 -15.08 25.30
CA ALA A 76 -32.80 -15.83 24.08
C ALA A 76 -31.72 -15.68 23.02
N MET A 77 -30.55 -15.16 23.37
CA MET A 77 -29.43 -15.05 22.45
C MET A 77 -29.04 -16.43 21.91
N GLY A 78 -28.88 -16.53 20.59
CA GLY A 78 -28.62 -17.81 19.91
C GLY A 78 -29.83 -18.70 19.65
N LYS A 79 -31.06 -18.32 20.13
CA LYS A 79 -32.29 -19.03 19.87
C LYS A 79 -33.18 -18.23 18.90
N ASN A 80 -33.83 -18.95 17.98
CA ASN A 80 -34.89 -18.40 17.12
C ASN A 80 -34.52 -17.15 16.32
N ASP A 81 -33.30 -17.04 15.87
CA ASP A 81 -32.85 -15.92 15.03
C ASP A 81 -33.05 -14.52 15.68
N ARG A 82 -33.15 -14.47 17.01
CA ARG A 82 -33.32 -13.20 17.73
C ARG A 82 -32.09 -12.36 17.71
N ARG A 83 -32.28 -11.05 17.51
CA ARG A 83 -31.25 -10.04 17.42
C ARG A 83 -31.18 -9.22 18.70
N LEU A 84 -29.97 -8.78 19.03
CA LEU A 84 -29.69 -7.77 20.05
C LEU A 84 -29.09 -6.57 19.36
N ASP A 85 -29.45 -5.37 19.81
CA ASP A 85 -28.75 -4.18 19.40
C ASP A 85 -27.45 -4.07 20.21
N ILE A 86 -26.36 -3.76 19.53
CA ILE A 86 -25.03 -3.60 20.13
C ILE A 86 -24.52 -2.18 19.92
N GLU A 87 -24.01 -1.58 21.01
CA GLU A 87 -23.12 -0.43 20.93
C GLU A 87 -21.81 -0.79 21.63
N LEU A 88 -20.68 -0.61 20.93
CA LEU A 88 -19.35 -0.86 21.45
C LEU A 88 -18.49 0.39 21.26
N LYS A 89 -17.73 0.75 22.29
CA LYS A 89 -16.73 1.82 22.26
C LYS A 89 -15.42 1.32 22.82
N THR A 90 -14.32 1.71 22.18
CA THR A 90 -12.97 1.44 22.67
C THR A 90 -11.98 2.45 22.13
N ASP A 91 -10.84 2.60 22.81
CA ASP A 91 -9.77 3.52 22.43
C ASP A 91 -8.99 3.05 21.18
N SER A 92 -9.01 1.74 20.87
CA SER A 92 -8.24 1.16 19.76
C SER A 92 -8.74 -0.21 19.34
N LEU A 93 -8.58 -0.57 18.05
CA LEU A 93 -8.82 -1.92 17.56
C LEU A 93 -7.96 -2.97 18.25
N SER A 94 -6.74 -2.64 18.66
CA SER A 94 -5.88 -3.59 19.39
C SER A 94 -6.48 -4.02 20.73
N ARG A 95 -7.23 -3.14 21.41
CA ARG A 95 -7.98 -3.50 22.62
C ARG A 95 -9.15 -4.42 22.30
N LEU A 96 -9.89 -4.11 21.23
CA LEU A 96 -10.97 -4.96 20.76
C LEU A 96 -10.45 -6.36 20.37
N GLY A 97 -9.31 -6.42 19.70
CA GLY A 97 -8.67 -7.69 19.33
C GLY A 97 -8.40 -8.60 20.53
N ARG A 98 -7.97 -8.04 21.66
CA ARG A 98 -7.74 -8.81 22.89
C ARG A 98 -8.99 -9.51 23.41
N LEU A 99 -10.19 -8.93 23.22
CA LEU A 99 -11.45 -9.58 23.63
C LEU A 99 -11.73 -10.88 22.87
N PHE A 100 -11.22 -10.99 21.63
CA PHE A 100 -11.46 -12.13 20.76
C PHE A 100 -10.19 -12.98 20.54
N ALA A 101 -9.15 -12.79 21.37
CA ALA A 101 -7.84 -13.41 21.24
C ALA A 101 -7.23 -13.22 19.83
N MET A 102 -7.43 -12.04 19.23
CA MET A 102 -6.96 -11.66 17.91
C MET A 102 -5.92 -10.56 17.99
N SER A 103 -4.89 -10.66 17.16
CA SER A 103 -3.90 -9.59 16.97
C SER A 103 -4.43 -8.57 15.96
N LEU A 104 -5.09 -7.52 16.42
CA LEU A 104 -5.51 -6.39 15.58
C LEU A 104 -4.53 -5.21 15.72
N PRO A 105 -4.38 -4.38 14.66
CA PRO A 105 -3.49 -3.23 14.71
C PRO A 105 -3.98 -2.17 15.69
N ASP A 106 -3.06 -1.35 16.18
CA ASP A 106 -3.42 -0.13 16.89
C ASP A 106 -4.16 0.84 15.95
N SER A 107 -5.11 1.58 16.52
CA SER A 107 -5.94 2.51 15.75
C SER A 107 -6.32 3.76 16.56
N ALA A 108 -6.99 4.70 15.92
CA ALA A 108 -7.80 5.72 16.56
C ALA A 108 -8.99 5.08 17.33
N PRO A 109 -9.68 5.83 18.18
CA PRO A 109 -10.85 5.33 18.89
C PRO A 109 -11.90 4.73 17.94
N VAL A 110 -12.55 3.67 18.42
CA VAL A 110 -13.53 2.90 17.68
C VAL A 110 -14.89 3.02 18.33
N ARG A 111 -15.92 3.25 17.53
CA ARG A 111 -17.32 3.13 17.91
C ARG A 111 -18.03 2.20 16.92
N LEU A 112 -18.69 1.18 17.42
CA LEU A 112 -19.49 0.26 16.62
C LEU A 112 -20.93 0.26 17.12
N VAL A 113 -21.89 0.33 16.20
CA VAL A 113 -23.30 0.15 16.42
C VAL A 113 -23.83 -0.84 15.40
N GLY A 114 -24.71 -1.72 15.80
CA GLY A 114 -25.28 -2.71 14.89
C GLY A 114 -26.29 -3.62 15.56
N SER A 115 -26.69 -4.66 14.85
CA SER A 115 -27.56 -5.70 15.35
C SER A 115 -26.81 -7.03 15.34
N VAL A 116 -26.66 -7.64 16.50
CA VAL A 116 -25.92 -8.88 16.70
C VAL A 116 -26.87 -10.07 16.85
N LYS A 117 -26.53 -11.19 16.24
CA LYS A 117 -27.17 -12.48 16.44
C LYS A 117 -26.13 -13.58 16.63
N GLY A 118 -26.44 -14.55 17.47
CA GLY A 118 -25.66 -15.78 17.55
C GLY A 118 -25.94 -16.68 16.36
N SER A 119 -24.93 -17.31 15.79
CA SER A 119 -25.04 -18.29 14.72
C SER A 119 -24.27 -19.55 15.11
N GLY A 120 -24.91 -20.46 15.86
CA GLY A 120 -24.28 -21.74 16.24
C GLY A 120 -22.92 -21.59 16.91
N ALA A 121 -21.84 -21.59 16.12
CA ALA A 121 -20.47 -21.49 16.59
C ALA A 121 -19.90 -20.04 16.56
N GLY A 122 -20.72 -19.02 16.25
CA GLY A 122 -20.19 -17.68 16.00
C GLY A 122 -21.15 -16.54 16.28
N ILE A 123 -20.77 -15.37 15.84
CA ILE A 123 -21.51 -14.11 16.00
C ILE A 123 -21.58 -13.45 14.63
N VAL A 124 -22.76 -12.99 14.25
CA VAL A 124 -22.98 -12.15 13.08
C VAL A 124 -23.43 -10.77 13.54
N ILE A 125 -22.75 -9.74 13.09
CA ILE A 125 -23.17 -8.34 13.24
C ILE A 125 -23.70 -7.89 11.88
N ASP A 126 -25.02 -7.80 11.80
CA ASP A 126 -25.73 -7.27 10.63
C ASP A 126 -25.87 -5.75 10.77
N SER A 127 -25.91 -5.04 9.65
CA SER A 127 -26.07 -3.57 9.63
C SER A 127 -25.06 -2.87 10.54
N ALA A 128 -23.85 -3.42 10.64
CA ALA A 128 -22.77 -2.81 11.38
C ALA A 128 -22.45 -1.41 10.82
N GLN A 129 -22.37 -0.44 11.72
CA GLN A 129 -21.83 0.89 11.47
C GLN A 129 -20.72 1.09 12.48
N PHE A 130 -19.50 1.24 12.01
CA PHE A 130 -18.41 1.52 12.92
C PHE A 130 -17.49 2.59 12.37
N ASP A 131 -17.04 3.45 13.27
CA ASP A 131 -16.13 4.54 13.00
C ASP A 131 -14.79 4.21 13.64
N VAL A 132 -13.70 4.48 12.94
CA VAL A 132 -12.33 4.42 13.46
C VAL A 132 -11.69 5.76 13.20
N GLY A 133 -11.63 6.62 14.21
CA GLY A 133 -11.20 7.99 14.03
C GLY A 133 -12.11 8.78 13.09
N THR A 134 -11.60 9.10 11.90
CA THR A 134 -12.34 9.80 10.83
C THR A 134 -12.88 8.84 9.76
N SER A 135 -12.47 7.59 9.79
CA SER A 135 -12.91 6.55 8.85
C SER A 135 -14.25 5.96 9.27
N ASP A 136 -15.20 5.86 8.34
CA ASP A 136 -16.50 5.23 8.56
C ASP A 136 -16.58 3.88 7.84
N PHE A 137 -17.30 2.95 8.43
CA PHE A 137 -17.53 1.63 7.84
C PHE A 137 -18.96 1.18 8.07
N ARG A 138 -19.57 0.58 7.05
CA ARG A 138 -20.91 0.01 7.12
C ARG A 138 -20.94 -1.34 6.42
N GLY A 139 -21.69 -2.28 6.95
CA GLY A 139 -21.85 -3.58 6.32
C GLY A 139 -22.17 -4.69 7.28
N SER A 140 -21.62 -5.88 7.02
CA SER A 140 -21.79 -7.06 7.86
C SER A 140 -20.43 -7.65 8.23
N ILE A 141 -20.37 -8.18 9.44
CA ILE A 141 -19.19 -8.88 9.96
C ILE A 141 -19.67 -10.18 10.58
N GLU A 142 -19.14 -11.30 10.12
CA GLU A 142 -19.33 -12.60 10.72
C GLU A 142 -18.04 -13.07 11.35
N TYR A 143 -18.09 -13.42 12.62
CA TYR A 143 -17.00 -14.05 13.36
C TYR A 143 -17.41 -15.48 13.70
N VAL A 144 -16.67 -16.46 13.25
CA VAL A 144 -16.89 -17.88 13.53
C VAL A 144 -15.66 -18.41 14.27
N ARG A 145 -15.86 -18.83 15.52
CA ARG A 145 -14.88 -19.65 16.21
C ARG A 145 -15.15 -21.10 15.90
N LEU A 146 -14.25 -21.73 15.18
CA LEU A 146 -14.33 -23.15 14.89
C LEU A 146 -13.76 -23.88 16.11
N ASP A 147 -14.59 -24.77 16.65
CA ASP A 147 -14.38 -25.53 17.89
C ASP A 147 -13.15 -26.43 17.94
N ASP A 148 -12.85 -26.95 19.10
CA ASP A 148 -11.88 -27.94 19.63
C ASP A 148 -10.90 -28.72 18.71
N ALA A 149 -11.04 -28.60 17.39
CA ALA A 149 -10.18 -29.28 16.41
C ALA A 149 -8.90 -28.48 16.05
N GLY A 150 -8.57 -27.42 16.80
CA GLY A 150 -7.37 -26.61 16.53
C GLY A 150 -7.49 -25.68 15.30
N ARG A 151 -8.72 -25.44 14.81
CA ARG A 151 -8.99 -24.53 13.71
C ARG A 151 -8.92 -23.06 14.18
N LYS A 152 -8.48 -22.18 13.27
CA LYS A 152 -8.36 -20.76 13.52
C LYS A 152 -9.72 -20.06 13.51
N PRO A 153 -9.90 -18.93 14.21
CA PRO A 153 -11.10 -18.12 14.07
C PRO A 153 -11.18 -17.57 12.64
N ARG A 154 -12.40 -17.53 12.09
CA ARG A 154 -12.68 -16.98 10.76
C ARG A 154 -13.49 -15.70 10.86
N ILE A 155 -13.09 -14.69 10.08
CA ILE A 155 -13.82 -13.45 9.90
C ILE A 155 -14.24 -13.34 8.44
N ASN A 156 -15.53 -13.17 8.19
CA ASN A 156 -16.04 -12.78 6.89
C ASN A 156 -16.60 -11.35 7.04
N ALA A 157 -16.11 -10.40 6.26
CA ALA A 157 -16.54 -9.02 6.33
C ALA A 157 -16.84 -8.45 4.94
N GLN A 158 -18.01 -7.82 4.82
CA GLN A 158 -18.41 -7.07 3.64
C GLN A 158 -18.69 -5.65 4.07
N LEU A 159 -17.79 -4.73 3.70
CA LEU A 159 -17.77 -3.37 4.24
C LEU A 159 -17.75 -2.34 3.13
N VAL A 160 -18.44 -1.23 3.37
CA VAL A 160 -18.40 -0.04 2.53
C VAL A 160 -18.11 1.19 3.38
N SER A 161 -17.43 2.18 2.80
CA SER A 161 -17.10 3.46 3.45
C SER A 161 -17.39 4.64 2.52
N GLU A 162 -17.82 5.74 3.08
CA GLU A 162 -17.76 7.03 2.39
C GLU A 162 -16.34 7.60 2.44
N HIS A 163 -15.68 7.42 3.58
CA HIS A 163 -14.34 7.92 3.82
C HIS A 163 -13.46 6.93 4.57
N PHE A 164 -12.22 6.75 4.09
CA PHE A 164 -11.16 5.98 4.73
C PHE A 164 -9.89 6.82 4.84
N ASP A 165 -9.30 6.92 6.03
CA ASP A 165 -7.97 7.52 6.23
C ASP A 165 -7.03 6.51 6.90
N ARG A 166 -5.97 6.11 6.18
CA ARG A 166 -4.95 5.20 6.72
C ARG A 166 -4.31 5.66 8.03
N LYS A 167 -4.34 6.97 8.31
CA LYS A 167 -3.80 7.51 9.57
C LYS A 167 -4.54 7.00 10.79
N ASP A 168 -5.81 6.65 10.65
CA ASP A 168 -6.62 6.13 11.74
C ASP A 168 -6.16 4.74 12.21
N PHE A 169 -5.36 4.05 11.39
CA PHE A 169 -4.78 2.73 11.65
C PHE A 169 -3.27 2.79 11.93
N GLN A 170 -2.78 3.91 12.43
CA GLN A 170 -1.36 4.11 12.77
C GLN A 170 -1.20 4.55 14.21
N THR A 171 -0.20 3.99 14.90
CA THR A 171 0.19 4.46 16.22
C THR A 171 0.74 5.90 16.16
N LEU A 172 0.68 6.63 17.27
CA LEU A 172 1.30 7.95 17.40
C LEU A 172 2.81 7.90 17.14
N ALA A 173 3.49 6.82 17.53
CA ALA A 173 4.91 6.60 17.26
C ALA A 173 5.20 6.45 15.76
N THR A 174 4.33 5.73 15.04
CA THR A 174 4.42 5.59 13.58
C THR A 174 4.18 6.91 12.87
N ARG A 175 3.23 7.73 13.35
CA ARG A 175 2.95 9.08 12.83
C ARG A 175 4.14 10.04 13.03
N ALA A 176 4.80 9.99 14.18
CA ALA A 176 5.96 10.83 14.48
C ALA A 176 7.16 10.48 13.59
N SER A 177 7.41 9.20 13.35
CA SER A 177 8.52 8.73 12.50
C SER A 177 8.36 9.10 11.02
N ALA A 178 7.12 9.26 10.53
CA ALA A 178 6.85 9.65 9.15
C ALA A 178 7.24 11.10 8.82
N ARG A 179 7.53 11.94 9.82
CA ARG A 179 7.93 13.35 9.64
C ARG A 179 9.41 13.55 9.37
N MET A 180 10.26 12.55 9.60
CA MET A 180 11.70 12.64 9.29
C MET A 180 11.95 12.13 7.86
N PRO A 181 12.70 12.87 7.01
CA PRO A 181 13.11 12.36 5.71
C PRO A 181 13.93 11.07 5.93
N PRO A 182 13.60 9.99 5.26
CA PRO A 182 14.33 8.74 5.43
C PRO A 182 15.77 8.91 4.92
N GLU A 183 16.76 8.46 5.69
CA GLU A 183 18.16 8.40 5.21
C GLU A 183 18.29 7.42 4.04
N LYS A 184 17.43 6.45 3.99
CA LYS A 184 17.32 5.41 2.96
C LYS A 184 15.92 5.41 2.35
N PHE A 185 15.84 5.00 1.09
CA PHE A 185 14.58 4.93 0.34
C PHE A 185 13.70 3.76 0.80
N PHE A 186 14.31 2.58 0.99
CA PHE A 186 13.61 1.38 1.49
C PHE A 186 13.70 1.25 3.00
N SER A 187 12.58 0.90 3.64
CA SER A 187 12.47 0.76 5.09
C SER A 187 13.12 -0.53 5.59
N ASP A 188 13.95 -0.43 6.65
CA ASP A 188 14.54 -1.55 7.38
C ASP A 188 13.61 -2.11 8.48
N ARG A 189 12.41 -1.50 8.68
CA ARG A 189 11.49 -1.94 9.73
C ARG A 189 11.02 -3.37 9.45
N GLN A 190 11.08 -4.19 10.49
CA GLN A 190 10.55 -5.55 10.44
C GLN A 190 9.06 -5.54 10.13
N LEU A 191 8.64 -6.42 9.25
CA LEU A 191 7.25 -6.70 8.96
C LEU A 191 6.68 -7.55 10.11
N VAL A 192 5.66 -7.03 10.79
CA VAL A 192 4.95 -7.76 11.87
C VAL A 192 3.71 -8.38 11.24
N LEU A 193 3.81 -9.63 10.84
CA LEU A 193 2.79 -10.35 10.06
C LEU A 193 2.27 -11.59 10.80
N ASP A 194 2.53 -11.72 12.10
CA ASP A 194 2.13 -12.88 12.90
C ASP A 194 0.60 -13.06 12.92
N TRP A 195 -0.16 -11.95 12.84
CA TRP A 195 -1.62 -11.95 12.75
C TRP A 195 -2.17 -12.70 11.53
N ILE A 196 -1.40 -12.83 10.43
CA ILE A 196 -1.77 -13.60 9.23
C ILE A 196 -1.79 -15.09 9.54
N SER A 197 -0.91 -15.53 10.44
CA SER A 197 -0.86 -16.92 10.86
C SER A 197 -1.92 -17.30 11.88
N ASP A 198 -2.51 -16.32 12.57
CA ASP A 198 -3.40 -16.55 13.71
C ASP A 198 -4.89 -16.53 13.31
N ASN A 199 -5.23 -15.98 12.13
CA ASN A 199 -6.62 -15.76 11.72
C ASN A 199 -6.86 -16.15 10.27
N ASP A 200 -8.08 -16.56 9.96
CA ASP A 200 -8.59 -16.63 8.60
C ASP A 200 -9.54 -15.44 8.38
N ILE A 201 -9.30 -14.64 7.33
CA ILE A 201 -10.06 -13.41 7.06
C ILE A 201 -10.44 -13.37 5.59
N HIS A 202 -11.74 -13.17 5.32
CA HIS A 202 -12.25 -12.83 4.00
C HIS A 202 -12.88 -11.45 4.08
N LEU A 203 -12.31 -10.50 3.36
CA LEU A 203 -12.76 -9.11 3.36
C LEU A 203 -13.06 -8.64 1.95
N ASP A 204 -14.30 -8.23 1.71
CA ASP A 204 -14.71 -7.42 0.56
C ASP A 204 -14.93 -5.99 1.04
N TYR A 205 -14.17 -5.04 0.50
CA TYR A 205 -14.21 -3.67 0.95
C TYR A 205 -14.29 -2.69 -0.22
N ARG A 206 -15.13 -1.66 -0.06
CA ARG A 206 -15.21 -0.52 -0.98
C ARG A 206 -15.21 0.78 -0.23
N ALA A 207 -14.53 1.80 -0.78
CA ALA A 207 -14.59 3.15 -0.23
C ALA A 207 -14.75 4.18 -1.36
N ASN A 208 -15.69 5.11 -1.18
CA ASN A 208 -15.88 6.21 -2.14
C ASN A 208 -14.65 7.12 -2.17
N THR A 209 -14.08 7.41 -1.00
CA THR A 209 -12.83 8.16 -0.87
C THR A 209 -11.88 7.47 0.09
N ALA A 210 -10.59 7.42 -0.27
CA ALA A 210 -9.54 6.90 0.59
C ALA A 210 -8.33 7.83 0.61
N VAL A 211 -7.72 8.00 1.79
CA VAL A 211 -6.52 8.82 1.99
C VAL A 211 -5.39 7.92 2.49
N VAL A 212 -4.32 7.80 1.71
CA VAL A 212 -3.12 7.04 2.06
C VAL A 212 -1.90 7.95 1.96
N GLY A 213 -1.42 8.43 3.11
CA GLY A 213 -0.37 9.45 3.16
C GLY A 213 -0.86 10.78 2.61
N GLU A 214 -0.24 11.26 1.52
CA GLU A 214 -0.64 12.47 0.81
C GLU A 214 -1.52 12.18 -0.42
N HIS A 215 -1.80 10.91 -0.69
CA HIS A 215 -2.56 10.47 -1.86
C HIS A 215 -4.04 10.34 -1.53
N HIS A 216 -4.85 11.02 -2.33
CA HIS A 216 -6.31 10.91 -2.30
C HIS A 216 -6.74 9.98 -3.45
N MET A 217 -7.48 8.96 -3.09
CA MET A 217 -8.02 7.97 -4.02
C MET A 217 -9.55 8.01 -3.99
N LYS A 218 -10.17 7.61 -5.09
CA LYS A 218 -11.61 7.44 -5.23
C LYS A 218 -11.90 6.02 -5.68
N ASP A 219 -13.12 5.59 -5.42
CA ASP A 219 -13.65 4.31 -5.89
C ASP A 219 -12.69 3.15 -5.58
N LEU A 220 -12.22 3.12 -4.32
CA LEU A 220 -11.36 2.03 -3.84
C LEU A 220 -12.19 0.76 -3.72
N GLU A 221 -11.74 -0.29 -4.36
CA GLU A 221 -12.24 -1.66 -4.22
C GLU A 221 -11.09 -2.57 -3.79
N LEU A 222 -11.34 -3.46 -2.84
CA LEU A 222 -10.34 -4.36 -2.26
C LEU A 222 -11.02 -5.69 -1.90
N THR A 223 -10.47 -6.80 -2.39
CA THR A 223 -10.73 -8.14 -1.86
C THR A 223 -9.46 -8.68 -1.22
N ALA A 224 -9.54 -9.04 0.06
CA ALA A 224 -8.43 -9.60 0.83
C ALA A 224 -8.83 -10.96 1.41
N ILE A 225 -7.95 -11.94 1.22
CA ILE A 225 -8.09 -13.29 1.76
C ILE A 225 -6.84 -13.60 2.59
N VAL A 226 -7.05 -13.88 3.87
CA VAL A 226 -6.04 -14.46 4.75
C VAL A 226 -6.48 -15.87 5.07
N GLU A 227 -5.71 -16.85 4.68
CA GLU A 227 -6.00 -18.26 4.92
C GLU A 227 -4.69 -19.05 5.06
N ASP A 228 -4.61 -19.90 6.07
CA ASP A 228 -3.45 -20.75 6.31
C ASP A 228 -2.09 -20.03 6.33
N GLY A 229 -2.04 -18.82 6.89
CA GLY A 229 -0.80 -18.04 6.97
C GLY A 229 -0.38 -17.36 5.67
N LYS A 230 -1.29 -17.28 4.69
CA LYS A 230 -1.09 -16.53 3.45
C LYS A 230 -2.05 -15.36 3.39
N LEU A 231 -1.59 -14.22 2.90
CA LEU A 231 -2.40 -13.08 2.53
C LEU A 231 -2.41 -12.96 1.01
N VAL A 232 -3.60 -12.92 0.43
CA VAL A 232 -3.82 -12.61 -0.97
C VAL A 232 -4.69 -11.36 -1.06
N LEU A 233 -4.15 -10.30 -1.65
CA LEU A 233 -4.92 -9.16 -2.15
C LEU A 233 -5.10 -9.39 -3.65
N ASP A 234 -6.29 -9.91 -4.02
CA ASP A 234 -6.53 -10.36 -5.39
C ASP A 234 -6.43 -9.19 -6.37
N GLU A 235 -7.17 -8.14 -6.16
CA GLU A 235 -7.01 -6.90 -6.90
C GLU A 235 -7.50 -5.69 -6.07
N ILE A 236 -6.61 -4.79 -5.74
CA ILE A 236 -6.97 -3.46 -5.25
C ILE A 236 -7.12 -2.57 -6.47
N ARG A 237 -8.30 -1.97 -6.65
CA ARG A 237 -8.57 -0.97 -7.69
C ARG A 237 -8.87 0.36 -7.04
N ALA A 238 -8.39 1.45 -7.63
CA ALA A 238 -8.77 2.79 -7.22
C ALA A 238 -8.48 3.79 -8.34
N GLU A 239 -9.17 4.93 -8.31
CA GLU A 239 -8.77 6.09 -9.08
C GLU A 239 -7.87 6.99 -8.22
N MET A 240 -6.65 7.24 -8.66
CA MET A 240 -5.71 8.14 -8.01
C MET A 240 -5.37 9.31 -8.93
N GLN A 241 -5.85 10.51 -8.58
CA GLN A 241 -5.60 11.74 -9.35
C GLN A 241 -5.97 11.64 -10.85
N GLY A 242 -7.01 10.89 -11.15
CA GLY A 242 -7.48 10.63 -12.52
C GLY A 242 -6.82 9.43 -13.20
N ALA A 243 -5.86 8.78 -12.57
CA ALA A 243 -5.24 7.55 -13.04
C ALA A 243 -5.96 6.32 -12.48
N GLN A 244 -5.98 5.25 -13.25
CA GLN A 244 -6.47 3.95 -12.80
C GLN A 244 -5.31 3.19 -12.14
N MET A 245 -5.49 2.83 -10.88
CA MET A 245 -4.53 2.05 -10.09
C MET A 245 -5.03 0.62 -9.92
N LYS A 246 -4.12 -0.34 -10.06
CA LYS A 246 -4.32 -1.74 -9.74
C LYS A 246 -3.14 -2.27 -8.96
N VAL A 247 -3.41 -3.01 -7.89
CA VAL A 247 -2.39 -3.66 -7.07
C VAL A 247 -2.80 -5.08 -6.77
N THR A 248 -1.88 -6.02 -6.91
CA THR A 248 -2.00 -7.38 -6.38
C THR A 248 -0.87 -7.67 -5.43
N LEU A 249 -1.13 -8.41 -4.38
CA LEU A 249 -0.13 -8.85 -3.41
C LEU A 249 -0.44 -10.27 -2.98
N GLU A 250 0.55 -11.15 -3.10
CA GLU A 250 0.54 -12.44 -2.44
C GLU A 250 1.70 -12.47 -1.43
N LEU A 251 1.41 -12.86 -0.21
CA LEU A 251 2.38 -12.92 0.88
C LEU A 251 2.22 -14.22 1.62
N ASP A 252 3.30 -15.01 1.72
CA ASP A 252 3.37 -16.23 2.52
C ASP A 252 4.11 -15.94 3.83
N ALA A 253 3.36 -15.93 4.94
CA ALA A 253 3.88 -15.65 6.28
C ALA A 253 4.16 -16.91 7.11
N ARG A 254 4.01 -18.11 6.54
CA ARG A 254 4.20 -19.39 7.28
C ARG A 254 5.64 -19.63 7.69
N GLN A 255 6.58 -19.02 6.99
CA GLN A 255 8.01 -19.15 7.27
C GLN A 255 8.71 -17.81 7.11
N ARG A 256 9.78 -17.59 7.85
CA ARG A 256 10.68 -16.44 7.68
C ARG A 256 11.96 -16.89 6.96
N PRO A 257 12.50 -16.08 6.05
CA PRO A 257 11.98 -14.79 5.56
C PRO A 257 10.69 -14.97 4.74
N TYR A 258 9.78 -13.99 4.82
CA TYR A 258 8.49 -14.00 4.13
C TYR A 258 8.66 -13.97 2.61
N ASP A 259 7.83 -14.73 1.89
CA ASP A 259 7.78 -14.73 0.42
C ASP A 259 6.71 -13.76 -0.06
N ILE A 260 7.07 -12.82 -0.95
CA ILE A 260 6.22 -11.72 -1.38
C ILE A 260 6.22 -11.62 -2.90
N HIS A 261 5.02 -11.69 -3.49
CA HIS A 261 4.75 -11.39 -4.90
C HIS A 261 3.92 -10.11 -4.98
N TYR A 262 4.43 -9.12 -5.66
CA TYR A 262 3.80 -7.80 -5.75
C TYR A 262 3.67 -7.35 -7.20
N SER A 263 2.48 -6.86 -7.57
CA SER A 263 2.25 -6.19 -8.85
C SER A 263 1.56 -4.85 -8.62
N TYR A 264 2.03 -3.83 -9.29
CA TYR A 264 1.47 -2.49 -9.29
C TYR A 264 1.35 -1.98 -10.71
N GLN A 265 0.18 -1.48 -11.07
CA GLN A 265 -0.09 -0.83 -12.34
C GLN A 265 -0.82 0.48 -12.09
N LEU A 266 -0.32 1.54 -12.70
CA LEU A 266 -0.94 2.86 -12.70
C LEU A 266 -1.00 3.35 -14.14
N SER A 267 -2.19 3.65 -14.63
CA SER A 267 -2.40 4.07 -16.02
C SER A 267 -3.11 5.41 -16.08
N GLY A 268 -2.61 6.30 -16.92
CA GLY A 268 -3.23 7.60 -17.18
C GLY A 268 -2.93 8.66 -16.11
N LEU A 269 -1.81 8.54 -15.37
CA LEU A 269 -1.46 9.54 -14.36
C LEU A 269 -1.16 10.90 -14.99
N GLN A 270 -2.00 11.88 -14.69
CA GLN A 270 -1.82 13.25 -15.17
C GLN A 270 -0.68 13.93 -14.43
N VAL A 271 0.43 14.20 -15.11
CA VAL A 271 1.64 14.81 -14.55
C VAL A 271 1.32 16.12 -13.81
N ALA A 272 0.39 16.92 -14.35
CA ALA A 272 -0.01 18.17 -13.73
C ALA A 272 -0.62 17.95 -12.33
N ARG A 273 -1.55 17.03 -12.19
CA ARG A 273 -2.21 16.73 -10.92
C ARG A 273 -1.25 16.11 -9.92
N TRP A 274 -0.38 15.22 -10.38
CA TRP A 274 0.61 14.58 -9.53
C TRP A 274 1.63 15.55 -8.93
N LEU A 275 2.12 16.52 -9.74
CA LEU A 275 3.18 17.45 -9.30
C LEU A 275 2.67 18.65 -8.52
N THR A 276 1.41 19.01 -8.66
CA THR A 276 0.87 20.25 -8.10
C THR A 276 -0.33 20.02 -7.17
N GLY A 277 -0.75 18.78 -7.01
CA GLY A 277 -2.03 18.45 -6.39
C GLY A 277 -3.17 19.08 -7.24
N ASN A 278 -4.05 19.81 -6.60
CA ASN A 278 -5.17 20.48 -7.28
C ASN A 278 -4.81 21.85 -7.87
N LYS A 279 -3.55 22.30 -7.78
CA LYS A 279 -3.11 23.59 -8.32
C LYS A 279 -2.73 23.42 -9.79
N VAL A 280 -3.48 24.05 -10.68
CA VAL A 280 -3.17 24.06 -12.11
C VAL A 280 -2.04 25.03 -12.41
N ILE A 281 -0.85 24.51 -12.76
CA ILE A 281 0.28 25.32 -13.25
C ILE A 281 0.35 25.17 -14.76
N GLN A 282 -0.08 26.18 -15.49
CA GLN A 282 0.04 26.23 -16.96
C GLN A 282 1.49 26.56 -17.37
N PRO A 283 2.07 25.90 -18.37
CA PRO A 283 1.53 24.88 -19.29
C PRO A 283 1.99 23.44 -18.93
N LEU A 284 1.77 22.98 -17.69
CA LEU A 284 2.11 21.62 -17.30
C LEU A 284 1.04 20.64 -17.80
N THR A 285 1.42 19.74 -18.68
CA THR A 285 0.55 18.67 -19.20
C THR A 285 1.35 17.39 -19.39
N GLY A 286 0.67 16.27 -19.58
CA GLY A 286 1.29 14.98 -19.89
C GLY A 286 0.72 13.88 -19.05
N GLU A 287 0.99 12.67 -19.48
CA GLU A 287 0.46 11.44 -18.93
C GLU A 287 1.61 10.45 -18.72
N VAL A 288 1.52 9.68 -17.63
CA VAL A 288 2.52 8.68 -17.27
C VAL A 288 1.80 7.39 -16.87
N ASP A 289 2.32 6.28 -17.36
CA ASP A 289 1.94 4.94 -16.95
C ASP A 289 3.11 4.29 -16.21
N ILE A 290 2.80 3.51 -15.18
CA ILE A 290 3.80 2.79 -14.37
C ILE A 290 3.36 1.34 -14.22
N GLU A 291 4.29 0.42 -14.37
CA GLU A 291 4.08 -0.99 -14.07
C GLU A 291 5.29 -1.54 -13.33
N VAL A 292 5.03 -2.24 -12.22
CA VAL A 292 6.05 -2.89 -11.40
C VAL A 292 5.58 -4.30 -11.09
N LYS A 293 6.43 -5.29 -11.32
CA LYS A 293 6.22 -6.67 -10.84
C LYS A 293 7.48 -7.12 -10.13
N LEU A 294 7.33 -7.56 -8.89
CA LEU A 294 8.43 -7.99 -8.03
C LEU A 294 8.06 -9.26 -7.30
N THR A 295 9.02 -10.16 -7.21
CA THR A 295 9.00 -11.32 -6.32
C THR A 295 10.24 -11.24 -5.47
N GLY A 296 10.13 -11.43 -4.16
CA GLY A 296 11.29 -11.37 -3.27
C GLY A 296 11.01 -11.95 -1.90
N LYS A 297 12.07 -12.19 -1.14
CA LYS A 297 11.99 -12.74 0.22
C LYS A 297 12.66 -11.82 1.22
N GLY A 298 12.02 -11.61 2.37
CA GLY A 298 12.59 -10.76 3.42
C GLY A 298 11.68 -10.56 4.61
N ASN A 299 12.26 -10.07 5.70
CA ASN A 299 11.54 -9.70 6.92
C ASN A 299 11.30 -8.18 7.02
N SER A 300 11.82 -7.41 6.06
CA SER A 300 11.61 -5.97 5.89
C SER A 300 11.48 -5.64 4.41
N ILE A 301 10.95 -4.47 4.07
CA ILE A 301 10.86 -4.04 2.66
C ILE A 301 12.26 -4.00 2.02
N ARG A 302 13.28 -3.53 2.76
CA ARG A 302 14.66 -3.53 2.28
C ARG A 302 15.16 -4.94 1.96
N GLU A 303 14.96 -5.90 2.85
CA GLU A 303 15.37 -7.28 2.61
C GLU A 303 14.66 -7.86 1.39
N VAL A 304 13.35 -7.62 1.24
CA VAL A 304 12.58 -8.09 0.07
C VAL A 304 13.17 -7.54 -1.22
N VAL A 305 13.39 -6.23 -1.31
CA VAL A 305 13.91 -5.63 -2.56
C VAL A 305 15.39 -5.96 -2.80
N SER A 306 16.16 -6.27 -1.75
CA SER A 306 17.58 -6.67 -1.86
C SER A 306 17.78 -8.00 -2.56
N HIS A 307 16.75 -8.84 -2.62
CA HIS A 307 16.74 -10.15 -3.25
C HIS A 307 15.56 -10.30 -4.21
N ALA A 308 15.08 -9.16 -4.75
CA ALA A 308 13.93 -9.18 -5.63
C ALA A 308 14.32 -9.56 -7.05
N ASP A 309 13.38 -10.25 -7.71
CA ASP A 309 13.36 -10.49 -9.14
C ASP A 309 12.13 -9.83 -9.76
N GLY A 310 12.22 -9.44 -11.03
CA GLY A 310 11.09 -8.86 -11.74
C GLY A 310 11.44 -7.67 -12.62
N TYR A 311 10.58 -6.66 -12.62
CA TYR A 311 10.81 -5.45 -13.39
C TYR A 311 10.04 -4.24 -12.89
N ALA A 312 10.50 -3.06 -13.30
CA ALA A 312 9.81 -1.80 -13.15
C ALA A 312 9.89 -1.00 -14.45
N VAL A 313 8.78 -0.51 -14.94
CA VAL A 313 8.73 0.31 -16.14
C VAL A 313 7.81 1.52 -15.97
N MET A 314 8.26 2.66 -16.47
CA MET A 314 7.50 3.90 -16.56
C MET A 314 7.49 4.35 -18.01
N VAL A 315 6.30 4.60 -18.56
CA VAL A 315 6.07 5.18 -19.87
C VAL A 315 5.62 6.62 -19.72
N ILE A 316 6.32 7.55 -20.35
CA ILE A 316 5.97 8.97 -20.39
C ILE A 316 5.42 9.26 -21.77
N HIS A 317 4.15 9.62 -21.82
CA HIS A 317 3.49 10.09 -23.03
C HIS A 317 3.85 11.56 -23.33
N ARG A 318 3.23 12.15 -24.34
CA ARG A 318 3.49 13.57 -24.65
C ARG A 318 3.26 14.45 -23.44
N ALA A 319 4.29 15.24 -23.07
CA ALA A 319 4.24 16.09 -21.90
C ALA A 319 4.86 17.46 -22.15
N ARG A 320 4.31 18.48 -21.48
CA ARG A 320 4.87 19.82 -21.41
C ARG A 320 5.18 20.16 -19.97
N ILE A 321 6.45 20.37 -19.67
CA ILE A 321 6.90 20.60 -18.30
C ILE A 321 7.54 21.99 -18.20
N PRO A 322 6.98 22.92 -17.41
CA PRO A 322 7.58 24.24 -17.18
C PRO A 322 8.97 24.09 -16.55
N ARG A 323 9.95 24.83 -17.04
CA ARG A 323 11.32 24.80 -16.48
C ARG A 323 11.42 25.23 -15.03
N LYS A 324 10.56 26.13 -14.62
CA LYS A 324 10.48 26.64 -13.25
C LYS A 324 9.63 25.78 -12.32
N ALA A 325 9.08 24.66 -12.82
CA ALA A 325 8.30 23.76 -11.97
C ALA A 325 9.19 23.26 -10.82
N ARG A 326 8.77 23.54 -9.58
CA ARG A 326 9.32 22.91 -8.39
C ARG A 326 8.64 21.56 -8.26
N ILE A 327 9.35 20.52 -8.61
CA ILE A 327 8.85 19.16 -8.63
C ILE A 327 9.37 18.47 -7.39
N LEU A 328 8.47 17.96 -6.56
CA LEU A 328 8.77 17.14 -5.41
C LEU A 328 9.30 15.77 -5.87
N LEU A 329 10.21 15.19 -5.11
CA LEU A 329 10.87 13.87 -5.30
C LEU A 329 9.99 12.83 -6.03
N PRO A 330 10.43 11.93 -6.79
CA PRO A 330 11.64 11.52 -7.49
C PRO A 330 11.85 12.21 -8.84
N THR A 331 10.94 13.05 -9.24
CA THR A 331 11.00 13.87 -10.46
C THR A 331 12.10 14.93 -10.42
N SER A 332 12.64 15.24 -9.24
CA SER A 332 13.81 16.11 -9.09
C SER A 332 15.03 15.55 -9.84
N VAL A 333 15.19 14.23 -9.91
CA VAL A 333 16.25 13.57 -10.67
C VAL A 333 16.08 13.82 -12.16
N LEU A 334 14.87 13.55 -12.70
CA LEU A 334 14.57 13.80 -14.11
C LEU A 334 14.77 15.29 -14.47
N MET A 335 14.31 16.20 -13.61
CA MET A 335 14.47 17.64 -13.84
C MET A 335 15.92 18.10 -13.69
N SER A 336 16.67 17.52 -12.76
CA SER A 336 18.11 17.75 -12.62
C SER A 336 18.86 17.28 -13.87
N VAL A 337 18.54 16.10 -14.35
CA VAL A 337 19.05 15.54 -15.59
C VAL A 337 18.70 16.45 -16.78
N LEU A 338 17.43 16.82 -16.97
CA LEU A 338 16.99 17.69 -18.05
C LEU A 338 17.66 19.08 -18.00
N ARG A 339 17.79 19.69 -16.82
CA ARG A 339 18.45 20.99 -16.63
C ARG A 339 19.94 20.91 -16.96
N THR A 340 20.61 19.83 -16.56
CA THR A 340 22.04 19.65 -16.72
C THR A 340 22.39 19.29 -18.18
N ILE A 341 21.54 18.50 -18.83
CA ILE A 341 21.80 17.94 -20.17
C ILE A 341 21.39 18.89 -21.30
N ASN A 342 20.41 19.77 -21.07
CA ASN A 342 19.94 20.69 -22.10
C ASN A 342 20.35 22.15 -21.85
N PRO A 343 21.63 22.53 -22.07
CA PRO A 343 22.10 23.91 -21.92
C PRO A 343 21.46 24.87 -22.95
N PHE A 344 20.94 24.35 -24.07
CA PHE A 344 20.31 25.14 -25.14
C PHE A 344 18.86 25.48 -24.84
N ALA A 345 18.32 24.86 -23.84
CA ALA A 345 16.96 25.06 -23.40
C ALA A 345 16.69 26.50 -22.87
N LYS A 346 17.65 27.44 -22.87
CA LYS A 346 17.46 28.82 -22.38
C LYS A 346 16.40 29.60 -23.14
N ALA A 347 16.11 29.25 -24.39
CA ALA A 347 15.14 29.95 -25.25
C ALA A 347 13.68 29.56 -25.03
N SER A 348 13.37 28.34 -24.55
CA SER A 348 11.99 27.88 -24.35
C SER A 348 11.60 27.83 -22.88
N PRO A 349 10.46 28.36 -22.42
CA PRO A 349 10.03 28.30 -21.04
C PRO A 349 9.56 26.92 -20.60
N VAL A 350 9.44 25.97 -21.51
CA VAL A 350 8.93 24.61 -21.31
C VAL A 350 9.82 23.57 -21.96
N TYR A 351 9.86 22.39 -21.36
CA TYR A 351 10.33 21.15 -21.99
C TYR A 351 9.14 20.48 -22.69
N ASN A 352 9.27 20.25 -23.99
CA ASN A 352 8.30 19.48 -24.78
C ASN A 352 8.81 18.05 -24.94
N ILE A 353 8.25 17.13 -24.17
CA ILE A 353 8.58 15.70 -24.25
C ILE A 353 7.62 15.08 -25.27
N GLU A 354 8.17 14.35 -26.24
CA GLU A 354 7.39 13.60 -27.22
C GLU A 354 7.05 12.20 -26.72
N CYS A 355 8.01 11.54 -26.08
CA CYS A 355 7.86 10.26 -25.41
C CYS A 355 9.02 9.99 -24.43
N GLY A 356 8.83 9.06 -23.52
CA GLY A 356 9.88 8.52 -22.66
C GLY A 356 9.58 7.10 -22.21
N LEU A 357 10.62 6.33 -21.97
CA LEU A 357 10.55 5.02 -21.34
C LEU A 357 11.69 4.90 -20.35
N ILE A 358 11.37 4.43 -19.15
CA ILE A 358 12.31 4.14 -18.07
C ILE A 358 12.02 2.71 -17.62
N GLY A 359 12.79 1.74 -18.10
CA GLY A 359 12.59 0.32 -17.83
C GLY A 359 13.83 -0.30 -17.17
N PHE A 360 13.59 -1.06 -16.12
CA PHE A 360 14.59 -1.85 -15.41
C PHE A 360 14.11 -3.29 -15.27
N ARG A 361 14.91 -4.26 -15.69
CA ARG A 361 14.84 -5.63 -15.26
C ARG A 361 15.52 -5.73 -13.89
N ILE A 362 14.98 -6.50 -12.99
CA ILE A 362 15.50 -6.69 -11.64
C ILE A 362 15.83 -8.19 -11.49
N ASP A 363 17.04 -8.48 -11.03
CA ASP A 363 17.58 -9.82 -10.87
C ASP A 363 18.46 -9.84 -9.61
N ASP A 364 18.08 -10.63 -8.61
CA ASP A 364 18.70 -10.69 -7.28
C ASP A 364 19.02 -9.29 -6.71
N GLY A 365 18.00 -8.44 -6.63
CA GLY A 365 18.12 -7.08 -6.06
C GLY A 365 18.91 -6.08 -6.90
N LYS A 366 19.33 -6.43 -8.11
CA LYS A 366 20.02 -5.51 -9.03
C LYS A 366 19.11 -5.14 -10.19
N ALA A 367 18.79 -3.86 -10.29
CA ALA A 367 18.00 -3.33 -11.38
C ALA A 367 18.92 -2.95 -12.55
N PHE A 368 18.71 -3.56 -13.70
CA PHE A 368 19.50 -3.36 -14.92
C PHE A 368 18.69 -2.61 -15.98
N SER A 369 19.32 -1.70 -16.66
CA SER A 369 18.79 -1.05 -17.85
C SER A 369 19.82 -1.12 -18.96
N ASP A 370 19.49 -1.82 -20.05
CA ASP A 370 20.27 -1.88 -21.28
C ASP A 370 19.55 -1.12 -22.39
N HIS A 371 19.77 0.22 -22.47
CA HIS A 371 19.13 1.13 -23.43
C HIS A 371 17.59 1.15 -23.34
N THR A 372 17.05 0.75 -22.20
CA THR A 372 15.64 0.84 -21.84
C THR A 372 15.31 2.13 -21.10
N LEU A 373 16.28 3.05 -20.99
CA LEU A 373 16.10 4.42 -20.54
C LEU A 373 16.21 5.35 -21.73
N ALA A 374 15.09 5.83 -22.23
CA ALA A 374 15.00 6.69 -23.39
C ALA A 374 14.03 7.85 -23.14
N LEU A 375 14.42 9.06 -23.53
CA LEU A 375 13.56 10.23 -23.52
C LEU A 375 13.75 11.01 -24.81
N LYS A 376 12.68 11.33 -25.49
CA LYS A 376 12.65 12.14 -26.72
C LYS A 376 11.94 13.45 -26.42
N ALA A 377 12.69 14.53 -26.45
CA ALA A 377 12.15 15.88 -26.36
C ALA A 377 12.34 16.60 -27.72
N LYS A 378 11.73 17.77 -27.89
CA LYS A 378 11.79 18.53 -29.12
C LYS A 378 13.24 18.81 -29.55
N GLU A 379 14.11 19.20 -28.60
CA GLU A 379 15.47 19.67 -28.87
C GLU A 379 16.53 18.58 -28.65
N VAL A 380 16.22 17.55 -27.87
CA VAL A 380 17.22 16.56 -27.44
C VAL A 380 16.60 15.18 -27.32
N THR A 381 17.35 14.18 -27.68
CA THR A 381 17.11 12.78 -27.32
C THR A 381 18.09 12.40 -26.23
N VAL A 382 17.62 11.74 -25.19
CA VAL A 382 18.42 11.22 -24.09
C VAL A 382 18.34 9.73 -24.06
N LEU A 383 19.48 9.06 -24.08
CA LEU A 383 19.61 7.63 -23.90
C LEU A 383 20.44 7.39 -22.63
N ALA A 384 20.06 6.40 -21.86
CA ALA A 384 20.83 6.02 -20.70
C ALA A 384 20.83 4.50 -20.53
N ALA A 385 21.84 4.02 -19.81
CA ALA A 385 21.97 2.62 -19.42
C ALA A 385 22.75 2.55 -18.09
N GLY A 386 22.50 1.52 -17.31
CA GLY A 386 23.21 1.33 -16.07
C GLY A 386 22.46 0.43 -15.09
N THR A 387 22.86 0.55 -13.84
CA THR A 387 22.34 -0.31 -12.76
C THR A 387 21.95 0.51 -11.54
N ILE A 388 21.04 -0.06 -10.75
CA ILE A 388 20.74 0.35 -9.39
C ILE A 388 20.86 -0.89 -8.52
N ASP A 389 21.68 -0.84 -7.49
CA ASP A 389 21.73 -1.88 -6.47
C ASP A 389 20.67 -1.55 -5.41
N LEU A 390 19.64 -2.40 -5.28
CA LEU A 390 18.51 -2.14 -4.38
C LEU A 390 18.86 -2.38 -2.90
N ALA A 391 19.91 -3.19 -2.63
CA ALA A 391 20.38 -3.44 -1.27
C ALA A 391 21.11 -2.21 -0.68
N THR A 392 22.01 -1.64 -1.47
CA THR A 392 22.78 -0.45 -1.08
C THR A 392 22.12 0.86 -1.49
N GLU A 393 21.13 0.79 -2.40
CA GLU A 393 20.46 1.91 -3.06
C GLU A 393 21.39 2.71 -3.99
N GLU A 394 22.57 2.22 -4.29
CA GLU A 394 23.54 2.91 -5.14
C GLU A 394 23.10 2.92 -6.60
N ILE A 395 23.24 4.13 -7.21
CA ILE A 395 22.89 4.37 -8.60
C ILE A 395 24.19 4.49 -9.43
N ALA A 396 24.24 3.77 -10.54
CA ALA A 396 25.32 3.80 -11.50
C ALA A 396 24.77 3.84 -12.94
N ILE A 397 24.26 5.01 -13.38
CA ILE A 397 23.64 5.19 -14.70
C ILE A 397 24.45 6.19 -15.51
N ALA A 398 24.85 5.78 -16.72
CA ALA A 398 25.48 6.65 -17.74
C ALA A 398 24.39 7.23 -18.63
N ILE A 399 24.45 8.54 -18.90
CA ILE A 399 23.45 9.27 -19.67
C ILE A 399 24.14 9.95 -20.84
N ARG A 400 23.62 9.75 -22.06
CA ARG A 400 24.09 10.36 -23.31
C ARG A 400 22.98 11.21 -23.92
N PRO A 401 23.11 12.55 -23.89
CA PRO A 401 22.24 13.40 -24.68
C PRO A 401 22.70 13.47 -26.13
N LYS A 402 21.75 13.58 -27.06
CA LYS A 402 22.00 13.82 -28.49
C LYS A 402 21.12 14.96 -28.98
N ALA A 403 21.71 15.99 -29.53
CA ALA A 403 20.97 17.08 -30.18
C ALA A 403 20.19 16.54 -31.37
N ARG A 404 18.97 17.03 -31.59
CA ARG A 404 18.16 16.71 -32.78
C ARG A 404 18.45 17.72 -33.88
N GLU A 405 18.47 17.25 -35.12
CA GLU A 405 18.73 18.07 -36.31
C GLU A 405 17.64 19.13 -36.53
N GLY A 406 18.01 20.26 -37.14
CA GLY A 406 17.07 21.32 -37.53
C GLY A 406 16.96 22.50 -36.58
N LEU A 407 17.70 22.54 -35.46
CA LEU A 407 17.61 23.62 -34.47
C LEU A 407 18.73 24.66 -34.56
N GLY A 408 19.51 24.69 -35.65
CA GLY A 408 20.61 25.68 -35.84
C GLY A 408 21.75 25.56 -34.82
N ILE A 409 21.83 24.44 -34.08
CA ILE A 409 22.84 24.17 -33.07
C ILE A 409 23.90 23.24 -33.68
N SER A 410 25.17 23.62 -33.60
CA SER A 410 26.26 22.77 -34.02
C SER A 410 26.23 21.44 -33.26
N THR A 411 26.02 20.33 -33.94
CA THR A 411 26.03 18.96 -33.42
C THR A 411 27.37 18.62 -32.74
N VAL A 412 28.42 19.37 -33.06
CA VAL A 412 29.78 19.24 -32.52
C VAL A 412 29.85 19.58 -31.03
N SER A 413 29.00 20.47 -30.55
CA SER A 413 29.06 20.94 -29.14
C SER A 413 28.58 19.95 -28.10
N LEU A 414 27.80 18.92 -28.50
CA LEU A 414 27.33 17.85 -27.60
C LEU A 414 28.05 16.51 -27.85
N ALA A 415 28.85 16.42 -28.89
CA ALA A 415 29.60 15.21 -29.19
C ALA A 415 30.66 14.97 -28.08
N GLY A 416 30.53 13.85 -27.36
CA GLY A 416 31.48 13.46 -26.29
C GLY A 416 31.15 13.94 -24.89
N ILE A 417 30.03 14.64 -24.65
CA ILE A 417 29.58 14.97 -23.32
C ILE A 417 28.68 13.86 -22.79
N TYR A 418 29.10 13.26 -21.70
CA TYR A 418 28.33 12.27 -20.97
C TYR A 418 28.00 12.81 -19.59
N TYR A 419 26.91 12.34 -19.02
CA TYR A 419 26.57 12.60 -17.62
C TYR A 419 26.47 11.28 -16.88
N ARG A 420 26.75 11.32 -15.61
CA ARG A 420 26.58 10.21 -14.70
C ARG A 420 25.55 10.59 -13.66
N LEU A 421 24.53 9.73 -13.52
CA LEU A 421 23.64 9.71 -12.39
C LEU A 421 24.21 8.68 -11.40
N GLY A 422 24.59 9.13 -10.24
CA GLY A 422 25.12 8.34 -9.13
C GLY A 422 24.51 8.76 -7.81
N GLY A 423 25.16 8.43 -6.69
CA GLY A 423 24.60 8.60 -5.36
C GLY A 423 23.65 7.47 -5.01
N THR A 424 22.67 7.73 -4.14
CA THR A 424 21.66 6.73 -3.72
C THR A 424 20.28 7.13 -4.18
N LEU A 425 19.32 6.20 -4.11
CA LEU A 425 17.90 6.47 -4.41
C LEU A 425 17.33 7.61 -3.55
N ALA A 426 17.75 7.69 -2.28
CA ALA A 426 17.37 8.78 -1.39
C ALA A 426 18.08 10.12 -1.71
N LYS A 427 19.33 10.06 -2.22
CA LYS A 427 20.17 11.24 -2.50
C LYS A 427 20.88 11.11 -3.86
N PRO A 428 20.15 11.18 -4.98
CA PRO A 428 20.74 11.05 -6.32
C PRO A 428 21.54 12.29 -6.71
N VAL A 429 22.66 12.07 -7.44
CA VAL A 429 23.58 13.12 -7.85
C VAL A 429 23.90 12.99 -9.34
N VAL A 430 23.72 14.08 -10.11
CA VAL A 430 24.10 14.16 -11.52
C VAL A 430 25.43 14.91 -11.67
N LYS A 431 26.41 14.31 -12.34
CA LYS A 431 27.71 14.91 -12.63
C LYS A 431 28.03 14.80 -14.12
N ALA A 432 28.63 15.85 -14.69
CA ALA A 432 29.21 15.76 -16.03
C ALA A 432 30.44 14.84 -15.98
N ALA A 433 30.61 13.99 -16.99
CA ALA A 433 31.73 13.10 -17.14
C ALA A 433 32.33 13.28 -18.55
N SER A 434 33.68 13.32 -18.66
CA SER A 434 34.31 13.27 -19.95
C SER A 434 34.38 11.84 -20.48
N GLU A 435 34.39 11.66 -21.81
CA GLU A 435 34.51 10.35 -22.44
C GLU A 435 35.77 9.57 -21.98
N ARG A 436 36.84 10.29 -21.65
CA ARG A 436 38.08 9.69 -21.09
C ARG A 436 37.88 9.03 -19.75
N ILE A 437 37.08 9.64 -18.84
CA ILE A 437 36.79 9.09 -17.51
C ILE A 437 35.92 7.81 -17.61
N LEU A 438 35.03 7.75 -18.59
CA LEU A 438 34.24 6.56 -18.84
C LEU A 438 35.06 5.41 -19.44
N LYS A 439 36.11 5.73 -20.22
CA LYS A 439 36.99 4.72 -20.85
C LYS A 439 38.08 4.17 -19.92
N THR A 440 38.55 4.96 -18.94
CA THR A 440 39.72 4.56 -18.13
C THR A 440 39.38 3.85 -16.83
N GLY A 441 38.13 3.84 -16.37
CA GLY A 441 37.70 3.04 -15.18
C GLY A 441 38.44 3.25 -13.87
N VAL A 442 39.51 4.09 -13.86
CA VAL A 442 40.62 4.05 -12.90
C VAL A 442 40.36 4.84 -11.60
N THR A 443 39.32 5.67 -11.52
CA THR A 443 39.22 6.59 -10.37
C THR A 443 37.92 6.51 -9.55
N LEU A 444 37.07 5.50 -9.76
CA LEU A 444 35.80 5.42 -9.06
C LEU A 444 35.51 3.98 -8.57
N GLY A 445 36.10 3.65 -7.41
CA GLY A 445 35.75 2.49 -6.60
C GLY A 445 35.64 1.11 -7.29
N ALA A 446 36.24 0.09 -6.70
CA ALA A 446 36.29 -1.29 -7.23
C ALA A 446 34.91 -1.92 -7.62
N ALA A 447 33.82 -1.36 -7.11
CA ALA A 447 32.45 -1.83 -7.40
C ALA A 447 32.03 -1.60 -8.88
N TRP A 448 32.63 -0.65 -9.57
CA TRP A 448 32.33 -0.37 -11.00
C TRP A 448 32.95 -1.41 -11.95
N LEU A 449 34.08 -1.99 -11.57
CA LEU A 449 34.79 -2.99 -12.36
C LEU A 449 34.14 -4.37 -12.30
N SER A 450 33.43 -4.68 -11.21
CA SER A 450 32.75 -5.97 -11.01
C SER A 450 31.43 -6.11 -11.75
N SER A 451 30.81 -5.00 -12.19
CA SER A 451 29.47 -4.99 -12.82
C SER A 451 29.48 -5.11 -14.35
N GLY A 452 30.64 -5.34 -15.00
CA GLY A 452 30.70 -5.51 -16.47
C GLY A 452 30.42 -4.25 -17.31
N LEU A 453 30.13 -3.11 -16.68
CA LEU A 453 29.70 -1.86 -17.31
C LEU A 453 30.77 -1.19 -18.20
N THR A 454 32.06 -1.49 -18.00
CA THR A 454 33.15 -0.93 -18.82
C THR A 454 33.14 -1.47 -20.26
N VAL A 455 32.66 -2.67 -20.48
CA VAL A 455 32.53 -3.27 -21.82
C VAL A 455 31.27 -2.78 -22.52
N LEU A 456 30.21 -2.53 -21.78
CA LEU A 456 28.92 -2.08 -22.28
C LEU A 456 28.99 -0.62 -22.80
N ALA A 457 29.75 0.28 -22.18
CA ALA A 457 29.77 1.69 -22.55
C ALA A 457 30.36 1.99 -23.94
N LYS A 458 31.28 1.18 -24.45
CA LYS A 458 31.97 1.45 -25.69
C LYS A 458 31.31 0.88 -26.92
N GLY A 459 30.78 -0.34 -26.87
CA GLY A 459 30.17 -0.98 -28.03
C GLY A 459 28.68 -0.65 -28.19
N LEU A 460 28.06 -0.16 -27.16
CA LEU A 460 26.65 0.01 -27.05
C LEU A 460 26.13 1.32 -27.64
N PHE A 461 26.79 2.44 -27.36
CA PHE A 461 26.36 3.74 -27.87
C PHE A 461 26.67 3.94 -29.39
N ASP A 462 27.64 3.20 -29.95
CA ASP A 462 28.01 3.30 -31.32
C ASP A 462 27.06 2.56 -32.28
N ARG A 463 26.33 1.56 -31.78
CA ARG A 463 25.35 0.78 -32.57
C ARG A 463 23.94 1.38 -32.63
N LEU A 464 23.68 2.43 -31.85
CA LEU A 464 22.42 3.17 -31.89
C LEU A 464 22.39 4.10 -33.13
N GLY A 465 22.54 3.49 -34.29
CA GLY A 465 22.37 4.14 -35.57
C GLY A 465 20.97 4.72 -35.72
N ASP A 466 20.93 5.92 -36.15
CA ASP A 466 19.95 6.96 -36.29
C ASP A 466 18.63 6.67 -37.00
N LYS A 467 18.22 5.44 -37.18
CA LYS A 467 17.01 5.13 -37.95
C LYS A 467 15.94 4.48 -37.10
N GLY A 468 15.02 5.30 -36.56
CA GLY A 468 13.86 4.80 -35.86
C GLY A 468 13.41 5.67 -34.69
N ASP A 469 12.24 5.34 -34.12
CA ASP A 469 11.71 5.98 -32.92
C ASP A 469 12.41 5.43 -31.66
N VAL A 470 13.09 6.30 -30.94
CA VAL A 470 13.91 5.93 -29.78
C VAL A 470 13.09 5.24 -28.71
N CYS A 471 11.86 5.70 -28.47
CA CYS A 471 11.01 5.11 -27.44
C CYS A 471 10.47 3.74 -27.87
N LYS A 472 10.13 3.57 -29.15
CA LYS A 472 9.74 2.24 -29.69
C LYS A 472 10.91 1.25 -29.60
N ASN A 473 12.12 1.70 -29.93
CA ASN A 473 13.30 0.86 -29.84
C ASN A 473 13.61 0.46 -28.40
N ALA A 474 13.47 1.40 -27.45
CA ALA A 474 13.64 1.12 -26.03
C ALA A 474 12.57 0.15 -25.51
N ALA A 475 11.31 0.28 -25.92
CA ALA A 475 10.24 -0.63 -25.57
C ALA A 475 10.50 -2.05 -26.10
N HIS A 476 10.89 -2.18 -27.36
CA HIS A 476 11.22 -3.48 -27.95
C HIS A 476 12.42 -4.15 -27.24
N ARG A 477 13.42 -3.36 -26.87
CA ARG A 477 14.55 -3.88 -26.08
C ARG A 477 14.11 -4.31 -24.68
N PHE A 478 13.20 -3.58 -24.07
CA PHE A 478 12.67 -3.95 -22.78
C PHE A 478 11.89 -5.27 -22.83
N ASP A 479 11.03 -5.45 -23.84
CA ASP A 479 10.37 -6.74 -24.12
C ASP A 479 11.38 -7.90 -24.27
N THR A 480 12.50 -7.63 -24.95
CA THR A 480 13.56 -8.63 -25.13
C THR A 480 14.29 -8.95 -23.82
N LEU A 481 14.53 -7.93 -22.98
CA LEU A 481 15.16 -8.11 -21.67
C LEU A 481 14.30 -8.95 -20.71
N LEU A 482 12.98 -8.93 -20.88
CA LEU A 482 12.04 -9.70 -20.08
C LEU A 482 11.84 -11.14 -20.56
N ASP A 483 12.68 -11.64 -21.48
CA ASP A 483 12.65 -13.00 -22.02
C ASP A 483 11.25 -13.43 -22.55
N GLY A 484 10.56 -12.49 -23.20
CA GLY A 484 9.22 -12.71 -23.78
C GLY A 484 8.05 -12.52 -22.78
N THR A 485 8.32 -12.17 -21.54
CA THR A 485 7.27 -11.70 -20.63
C THR A 485 6.91 -10.28 -21.06
N ALA A 486 5.90 -10.11 -21.90
CA ALA A 486 5.50 -8.80 -22.38
C ALA A 486 4.97 -7.94 -21.24
N PHE A 487 5.47 -6.71 -21.09
CA PHE A 487 4.82 -5.71 -20.26
C PHE A 487 3.59 -5.13 -20.99
N THR A 488 2.60 -4.73 -20.23
CA THR A 488 1.30 -4.30 -20.79
C THR A 488 1.31 -2.88 -21.33
N LEU A 489 2.20 -2.04 -20.80
CA LEU A 489 2.28 -0.61 -21.12
C LEU A 489 3.19 -0.39 -22.33
N LYS A 490 2.63 0.10 -23.44
CA LYS A 490 3.41 0.46 -24.64
C LYS A 490 3.32 1.95 -24.91
N PRO A 491 4.45 2.61 -25.27
CA PRO A 491 4.40 4.02 -25.62
C PRO A 491 3.50 4.19 -26.86
N THR A 492 2.44 4.99 -26.72
CA THR A 492 1.63 5.42 -27.86
C THR A 492 2.44 6.45 -28.65
N VAL A 493 3.00 6.00 -29.75
CA VAL A 493 3.67 6.88 -30.71
C VAL A 493 2.74 7.02 -31.91
N ASN A 494 2.04 8.12 -31.97
CA ASN A 494 1.33 8.63 -33.17
C ASN A 494 2.28 9.49 -34.00
#